data_aa83ba3776f4981e573270492c1e69ce
#
_entry.id   aa83ba3776f4981e573270492c1e69ce
#
_cell.length_a   1.000
_cell.length_b   1.000
_cell.length_c   1.000
_cell.angle_alpha   90.00
_cell.angle_beta   90.00
_cell.angle_gamma   90.00
#
_symmetry.space_group_name_H-M   'P 1'
#
loop_
_entity.id
_entity.type
_entity.pdbx_description
1 polymer ?
#
loop_
_entity_poly.entity_id
_entity_poly.type
_entity_poly.pdbx_seq_one_letter_code
_entity_poly.pdbx_strand_id
1 'polypeptide(L)'
;MSEHPPDWYPDPAGRHQHRYWDGQTWTDQVADHGRQSTDPVTTSAPVPTTGMSQAKIQAQAAKAGVADTPTGGGLLDQPVLVVNQKVKLIELNNEYAVYDQNGTQVGAIRQVGQSALKKVARFVGSFDQFMTHSLQLVDMSGSVLLTVTRPAKFAKSKVHITDGAGNPVGSILQQNMIGKIRFSLEAGGQTIGSLNGENWRAWNFNLQDADGSEVARITKTFEGIAKTLFTTADNYVLRIHGSLSDPLRSLVVASAVSVDLALKQDARGLG
;
A
#
# COMPACT_ATOMS: atom_id res chain seq x y z
N MET A 1 24.58 -28.48 -1.35
CA MET A 1 23.90 -29.08 -0.19
C MET A 1 24.07 -28.08 0.94
N SER A 2 22.97 -27.54 1.47
CA SER A 2 23.00 -26.56 2.57
C SER A 2 23.49 -27.27 3.84
N GLU A 3 24.54 -26.73 4.47
CA GLU A 3 25.22 -27.33 5.63
C GLU A 3 24.45 -27.17 6.97
N HIS A 4 23.23 -26.64 6.96
CA HIS A 4 22.48 -26.36 8.17
C HIS A 4 21.28 -27.30 8.34
N PRO A 5 21.15 -27.98 9.50
CA PRO A 5 19.96 -28.77 9.82
C PRO A 5 18.72 -27.87 10.01
N PRO A 6 17.52 -28.45 9.96
CA PRO A 6 16.29 -27.71 10.33
C PRO A 6 16.38 -27.17 11.76
N ASP A 7 16.31 -25.83 11.91
CA ASP A 7 16.37 -25.15 13.22
C ASP A 7 16.02 -23.66 13.07
N TRP A 8 15.98 -22.97 14.21
CA TRP A 8 15.83 -21.53 14.32
C TRP A 8 17.16 -20.81 14.20
N TYR A 9 17.35 -20.03 13.15
CA TYR A 9 18.54 -19.23 12.91
C TYR A 9 18.19 -17.74 12.90
N PRO A 10 19.20 -16.85 13.05
CA PRO A 10 18.98 -15.42 12.84
C PRO A 10 18.26 -15.15 11.53
N ASP A 11 17.21 -14.31 11.55
CA ASP A 11 16.42 -14.03 10.36
C ASP A 11 17.28 -13.36 9.27
N PRO A 12 17.46 -13.99 8.11
CA PRO A 12 18.29 -13.43 7.04
C PRO A 12 17.73 -12.13 6.46
N ALA A 13 16.43 -11.87 6.65
CA ALA A 13 15.79 -10.62 6.26
C ALA A 13 15.97 -9.50 7.31
N GLY A 14 16.52 -9.81 8.49
CA GLY A 14 16.75 -8.87 9.58
C GLY A 14 15.49 -8.27 10.20
N ARG A 15 14.31 -8.82 9.90
CA ARG A 15 13.01 -8.31 10.38
C ARG A 15 12.61 -8.89 11.73
N HIS A 16 13.13 -10.08 12.05
CA HIS A 16 12.87 -10.82 13.28
C HIS A 16 14.19 -11.30 13.90
N GLN A 17 14.15 -11.67 15.17
CA GLN A 17 15.35 -12.22 15.83
C GLN A 17 15.75 -13.57 15.23
N HIS A 18 14.75 -14.42 14.94
CA HIS A 18 14.97 -15.76 14.40
C HIS A 18 13.91 -16.09 13.35
N ARG A 19 14.32 -16.91 12.36
CA ARG A 19 13.46 -17.55 11.37
C ARG A 19 13.76 -19.04 11.31
N TYR A 20 12.73 -19.83 11.08
CA TYR A 20 12.91 -21.28 11.01
C TYR A 20 13.39 -21.70 9.62
N TRP A 21 14.46 -22.47 9.59
CA TRP A 21 15.02 -23.13 8.42
C TRP A 21 14.56 -24.59 8.41
N ASP A 22 13.93 -25.10 7.35
CA ASP A 22 13.40 -26.48 7.25
C ASP A 22 14.42 -27.49 6.74
N GLY A 23 15.66 -27.07 6.51
CA GLY A 23 16.74 -27.88 5.91
C GLY A 23 16.89 -27.65 4.41
N GLN A 24 15.95 -26.99 3.75
CA GLN A 24 15.96 -26.67 2.32
C GLN A 24 15.67 -25.19 2.05
N THR A 25 14.72 -24.61 2.77
CA THR A 25 14.29 -23.23 2.58
C THR A 25 13.95 -22.54 3.91
N TRP A 26 14.05 -21.23 3.91
CA TRP A 26 13.54 -20.43 5.01
C TRP A 26 12.01 -20.46 5.01
N THR A 27 11.40 -20.73 6.16
CA THR A 27 9.95 -20.79 6.30
C THR A 27 9.36 -19.46 6.73
N ASP A 28 8.03 -19.36 6.75
CA ASP A 28 7.29 -18.20 7.24
C ASP A 28 7.31 -18.09 8.77
N GLN A 29 7.84 -19.08 9.48
CA GLN A 29 7.86 -19.07 10.94
C GLN A 29 8.99 -18.19 11.43
N VAL A 30 8.64 -17.22 12.29
CA VAL A 30 9.59 -16.28 12.90
C VAL A 30 9.39 -16.23 14.41
N ALA A 31 10.41 -15.79 15.14
CA ALA A 31 10.36 -15.68 16.58
C ALA A 31 11.06 -14.40 17.06
N ASP A 32 10.40 -13.67 17.96
CA ASP A 32 10.90 -12.50 18.65
C ASP A 32 10.65 -12.63 20.15
N HIS A 33 11.67 -12.43 20.96
CA HIS A 33 11.59 -12.51 22.43
C HIS A 33 10.90 -13.79 22.94
N GLY A 34 11.16 -14.92 22.29
CA GLY A 34 10.57 -16.22 22.62
C GLY A 34 9.12 -16.42 22.18
N ARG A 35 8.53 -15.46 21.46
CA ARG A 35 7.19 -15.57 20.85
C ARG A 35 7.31 -15.93 19.39
N GLN A 36 6.64 -16.99 18.98
CA GLN A 36 6.55 -17.41 17.59
C GLN A 36 5.40 -16.67 16.90
N SER A 37 5.63 -16.26 15.67
CA SER A 37 4.65 -15.67 14.77
C SER A 37 4.90 -16.13 13.34
N THR A 38 4.12 -15.65 12.40
CA THR A 38 4.28 -15.97 10.98
C THR A 38 4.53 -14.68 10.22
N ASP A 39 5.69 -14.60 9.57
CA ASP A 39 6.05 -13.56 8.62
C ASP A 39 6.49 -14.22 7.32
N PRO A 40 5.71 -14.09 6.22
CA PRO A 40 6.05 -14.73 4.97
C PRO A 40 7.47 -14.42 4.52
N VAL A 41 8.22 -15.46 4.16
CA VAL A 41 9.49 -15.29 3.46
C VAL A 41 9.16 -14.53 2.19
N THR A 42 9.56 -13.29 2.12
CA THR A 42 9.55 -12.55 0.86
C THR A 42 10.69 -13.12 -0.01
N THR A 43 10.48 -14.31 -0.54
CA THR A 43 11.20 -14.68 -1.76
C THR A 43 10.78 -13.64 -2.76
N SER A 44 11.72 -12.82 -3.19
CA SER A 44 11.56 -11.81 -4.22
C SER A 44 11.17 -12.48 -5.53
N ALA A 45 9.93 -13.00 -5.59
CA ALA A 45 9.39 -13.41 -6.87
C ALA A 45 9.21 -12.13 -7.69
N PRO A 46 9.80 -12.04 -8.89
CA PRO A 46 9.61 -10.91 -9.76
C PRO A 46 8.11 -10.64 -9.93
N VAL A 47 7.75 -9.37 -10.01
CA VAL A 47 6.36 -8.97 -10.22
C VAL A 47 5.96 -9.36 -11.64
N PRO A 48 4.89 -10.15 -11.84
CA PRO A 48 4.42 -10.48 -13.17
C PRO A 48 4.01 -9.21 -13.91
N THR A 49 4.39 -9.10 -15.19
CA THR A 49 3.95 -7.99 -16.04
C THR A 49 2.47 -8.20 -16.39
N THR A 50 1.65 -7.20 -16.14
CA THR A 50 0.24 -7.26 -16.50
C THR A 50 0.02 -6.83 -17.94
N GLY A 51 -0.89 -7.49 -18.65
CA GLY A 51 -1.26 -7.16 -20.02
C GLY A 51 -2.16 -5.93 -20.16
N MET A 52 -2.11 -4.95 -19.25
CA MET A 52 -2.88 -3.72 -19.41
C MET A 52 -2.32 -2.87 -20.53
N SER A 53 -3.22 -2.36 -21.37
CA SER A 53 -2.85 -1.47 -22.47
C SER A 53 -2.27 -0.16 -21.93
N GLN A 54 -1.07 0.19 -22.35
CA GLN A 54 -0.41 1.47 -22.02
C GLN A 54 -1.34 2.66 -22.32
N ALA A 55 -2.08 2.62 -23.43
CA ALA A 55 -3.04 3.67 -23.79
C ALA A 55 -4.12 3.86 -22.71
N LYS A 56 -4.57 2.81 -22.03
CA LYS A 56 -5.54 2.95 -20.93
C LYS A 56 -4.94 3.62 -19.71
N ILE A 57 -3.71 3.28 -19.35
CA ILE A 57 -3.00 3.90 -18.23
C ILE A 57 -2.72 5.38 -18.52
N GLN A 58 -2.23 5.70 -19.71
CA GLN A 58 -2.00 7.07 -20.16
C GLN A 58 -3.30 7.89 -20.13
N ALA A 59 -4.42 7.31 -20.57
CA ALA A 59 -5.72 7.98 -20.51
C ALA A 59 -6.16 8.26 -19.06
N GLN A 60 -5.84 7.42 -18.10
CA GLN A 60 -6.11 7.65 -16.68
C GLN A 60 -5.24 8.77 -16.11
N ALA A 61 -3.94 8.76 -16.43
CA ALA A 61 -3.02 9.83 -16.07
C ALA A 61 -3.49 11.18 -16.63
N ALA A 62 -3.86 11.22 -17.91
CA ALA A 62 -4.40 12.42 -18.56
C ALA A 62 -5.69 12.94 -17.89
N LYS A 63 -6.62 12.05 -17.50
CA LYS A 63 -7.84 12.43 -16.75
C LYS A 63 -7.53 13.05 -15.38
N ALA A 64 -6.41 12.65 -14.78
CA ALA A 64 -5.93 13.25 -13.52
C ALA A 64 -5.12 14.55 -13.74
N GLY A 65 -5.09 15.09 -14.97
CA GLY A 65 -4.41 16.33 -15.30
C GLY A 65 -2.88 16.19 -15.40
N VAL A 66 -2.39 14.98 -15.67
CA VAL A 66 -0.96 14.75 -15.91
C VAL A 66 -0.64 15.06 -17.37
N ALA A 67 0.23 16.05 -17.59
CA ALA A 67 0.85 16.34 -18.87
C ALA A 67 2.35 16.04 -18.73
N ASP A 68 2.99 15.62 -19.83
CA ASP A 68 4.41 15.35 -20.05
C ASP A 68 5.39 15.67 -18.88
N THR A 69 5.33 14.86 -17.84
CA THR A 69 6.24 14.96 -16.71
C THR A 69 7.37 13.93 -16.92
N PRO A 70 8.64 14.28 -16.70
CA PRO A 70 9.73 13.30 -16.80
C PRO A 70 9.47 12.10 -15.88
N THR A 71 9.72 10.88 -16.38
CA THR A 71 9.70 9.67 -15.56
C THR A 71 10.88 9.67 -14.59
N GLY A 72 10.62 9.29 -13.34
CA GLY A 72 11.66 9.08 -12.33
C GLY A 72 12.40 7.75 -12.53
N GLY A 73 13.33 7.44 -11.65
CA GLY A 73 14.10 6.20 -11.63
C GLY A 73 13.28 5.02 -11.11
N GLY A 74 13.33 4.75 -9.82
CA GLY A 74 12.56 3.69 -9.15
C GLY A 74 11.10 4.06 -8.90
N LEU A 75 10.32 3.10 -8.38
CA LEU A 75 8.90 3.31 -8.09
C LEU A 75 8.67 4.52 -7.17
N LEU A 76 9.48 4.64 -6.12
CA LEU A 76 9.35 5.77 -5.18
C LEU A 76 9.76 7.11 -5.77
N ASP A 77 10.51 7.12 -6.90
CA ASP A 77 10.98 8.35 -7.56
C ASP A 77 10.03 8.85 -8.63
N GLN A 78 9.01 8.07 -8.98
CA GLN A 78 8.05 8.48 -10.01
C GLN A 78 7.27 9.73 -9.58
N PRO A 79 7.13 10.74 -10.45
CA PRO A 79 6.28 11.90 -10.19
C PRO A 79 4.80 11.55 -10.28
N VAL A 80 4.46 10.46 -10.96
CA VAL A 80 3.09 9.97 -11.14
C VAL A 80 3.05 8.46 -10.98
N LEU A 81 2.12 8.00 -10.15
CA LEU A 81 1.82 6.59 -10.00
C LEU A 81 0.35 6.32 -10.30
N VAL A 82 0.09 5.33 -11.14
CA VAL A 82 -1.26 4.83 -11.42
C VAL A 82 -1.41 3.47 -10.77
N VAL A 83 -2.25 3.40 -9.73
CA VAL A 83 -2.57 2.16 -9.02
C VAL A 83 -3.82 1.57 -9.63
N ASN A 84 -3.71 0.38 -10.20
CA ASN A 84 -4.82 -0.32 -10.82
C ASN A 84 -5.28 -1.50 -9.97
N GLN A 85 -6.46 -1.38 -9.39
CA GLN A 85 -7.05 -2.41 -8.54
C GLN A 85 -7.79 -3.52 -9.31
N LYS A 86 -8.04 -3.33 -10.62
CA LYS A 86 -8.78 -4.32 -11.42
C LYS A 86 -7.96 -5.55 -11.80
N VAL A 87 -6.66 -5.42 -11.84
CA VAL A 87 -5.79 -6.51 -12.26
C VAL A 87 -5.29 -7.25 -11.02
N LYS A 88 -5.97 -8.32 -10.67
CA LYS A 88 -5.41 -9.31 -9.76
C LYS A 88 -4.36 -10.09 -10.54
N LEU A 89 -3.10 -9.88 -10.22
CA LEU A 89 -1.97 -10.54 -10.88
C LEU A 89 -1.96 -12.04 -10.66
N ILE A 90 -2.47 -12.50 -9.51
CA ILE A 90 -2.59 -13.91 -9.17
C ILE A 90 -3.88 -14.11 -8.38
N GLU A 91 -4.70 -15.09 -8.74
CA GLU A 91 -5.98 -15.38 -8.06
C GLU A 91 -5.85 -15.69 -6.56
N LEU A 92 -4.67 -16.10 -6.10
CA LEU A 92 -4.40 -16.49 -4.71
C LEU A 92 -3.95 -15.34 -3.81
N ASN A 93 -3.34 -14.28 -4.37
CA ASN A 93 -2.86 -13.11 -3.63
C ASN A 93 -3.52 -11.85 -4.20
N ASN A 94 -4.09 -11.00 -3.34
CA ASN A 94 -4.58 -9.68 -3.75
C ASN A 94 -3.36 -8.80 -4.09
N GLU A 95 -2.99 -8.78 -5.36
CA GLU A 95 -1.88 -8.00 -5.89
C GLU A 95 -2.40 -7.01 -6.91
N TYR A 96 -1.95 -5.76 -6.82
CA TYR A 96 -2.36 -4.66 -7.69
C TYR A 96 -1.13 -4.10 -8.40
N ALA A 97 -1.19 -3.95 -9.71
CA ALA A 97 -0.09 -3.37 -10.47
C ALA A 97 0.00 -1.85 -10.26
N VAL A 98 1.23 -1.36 -10.22
CA VAL A 98 1.56 0.07 -10.16
C VAL A 98 2.30 0.46 -11.43
N TYR A 99 1.83 1.50 -12.09
CA TYR A 99 2.37 2.00 -13.36
C TYR A 99 2.85 3.45 -13.21
N ASP A 100 3.81 3.80 -14.04
CA ASP A 100 4.16 5.21 -14.29
C ASP A 100 3.12 5.87 -15.22
N GLN A 101 3.31 7.15 -15.51
CA GLN A 101 2.44 7.92 -16.39
C GLN A 101 2.42 7.42 -17.85
N ASN A 102 3.47 6.73 -18.30
CA ASN A 102 3.60 6.19 -19.66
C ASN A 102 2.94 4.81 -19.79
N GLY A 103 2.44 4.26 -18.69
CA GLY A 103 1.86 2.93 -18.63
C GLY A 103 2.89 1.82 -18.53
N THR A 104 4.13 2.14 -18.15
CA THR A 104 5.14 1.15 -17.80
C THR A 104 4.89 0.67 -16.39
N GLN A 105 4.81 -0.63 -16.16
CA GLN A 105 4.68 -1.19 -14.83
C GLN A 105 6.01 -1.01 -14.07
N VAL A 106 5.94 -0.35 -12.91
CA VAL A 106 7.10 -0.02 -12.08
C VAL A 106 7.13 -0.80 -10.76
N GLY A 107 6.06 -1.56 -10.49
CA GLY A 107 5.98 -2.41 -9.30
C GLY A 107 4.58 -2.93 -9.04
N ALA A 108 4.33 -3.35 -7.81
CA ALA A 108 3.03 -3.85 -7.36
C ALA A 108 2.78 -3.57 -5.87
N ILE A 109 1.52 -3.68 -5.48
CA ILE A 109 1.07 -3.71 -4.09
C ILE A 109 0.60 -5.11 -3.78
N ARG A 110 1.18 -5.74 -2.75
CA ARG A 110 0.88 -7.10 -2.30
C ARG A 110 0.22 -7.09 -0.93
N GLN A 111 -0.84 -7.86 -0.75
CA GLN A 111 -1.42 -8.09 0.56
C GLN A 111 -0.66 -9.23 1.25
N VAL A 112 -0.13 -8.97 2.46
CA VAL A 112 0.62 -9.96 3.26
C VAL A 112 -0.13 -10.31 4.55
N GLY A 113 0.16 -11.48 5.12
CA GLY A 113 -0.29 -11.83 6.47
C GLY A 113 -1.68 -12.44 6.59
N GLN A 114 -2.28 -12.97 5.51
CA GLN A 114 -3.51 -13.77 5.60
C GLN A 114 -3.24 -15.24 5.32
N SER A 115 -3.11 -16.04 6.39
CA SER A 115 -3.07 -17.51 6.25
C SER A 115 -4.40 -18.03 5.66
N ALA A 116 -4.36 -19.18 4.97
CA ALA A 116 -5.50 -19.81 4.29
C ALA A 116 -6.74 -20.01 5.22
N LEU A 117 -6.53 -20.22 6.51
CA LEU A 117 -7.60 -20.34 7.53
C LEU A 117 -8.42 -19.04 7.68
N LYS A 118 -7.83 -17.85 7.46
CA LYS A 118 -8.55 -16.57 7.53
C LYS A 118 -9.41 -16.30 6.30
N LYS A 119 -9.17 -16.99 5.18
CA LYS A 119 -10.04 -16.92 3.97
C LYS A 119 -11.45 -17.47 4.25
N VAL A 120 -11.57 -18.48 5.10
CA VAL A 120 -12.86 -19.08 5.48
C VAL A 120 -13.67 -18.13 6.38
N ALA A 121 -13.03 -17.40 7.27
CA ALA A 121 -13.68 -16.44 8.17
C ALA A 121 -14.26 -15.19 7.43
N ARG A 122 -13.84 -14.91 6.21
CA ARG A 122 -14.41 -13.83 5.37
C ARG A 122 -15.87 -14.03 4.98
N PHE A 123 -16.35 -15.28 5.00
CA PHE A 123 -17.75 -15.61 4.70
C PHE A 123 -18.72 -15.33 5.86
N VAL A 124 -18.20 -15.06 7.05
CA VAL A 124 -19.01 -14.87 8.27
C VAL A 124 -18.96 -13.42 8.73
N GLY A 125 -19.40 -12.47 7.89
CA GLY A 125 -19.76 -11.10 8.30
C GLY A 125 -18.66 -10.28 8.99
N SER A 126 -18.84 -9.01 9.11
CA SER A 126 -18.24 -7.87 9.84
C SER A 126 -16.95 -7.99 10.71
N PHE A 127 -16.24 -9.13 10.73
CA PHE A 127 -14.99 -9.30 11.51
C PHE A 127 -13.75 -8.65 10.87
N ASP A 128 -13.83 -8.21 9.63
CA ASP A 128 -12.70 -7.65 8.88
C ASP A 128 -12.13 -6.34 9.52
N GLN A 129 -12.98 -5.58 10.21
CA GLN A 129 -12.57 -4.36 10.92
C GLN A 129 -11.68 -4.63 12.15
N PHE A 130 -11.74 -5.84 12.71
CA PHE A 130 -10.95 -6.24 13.88
C PHE A 130 -9.66 -6.96 13.50
N MET A 131 -9.29 -6.99 12.22
CA MET A 131 -8.07 -7.65 11.74
C MET A 131 -7.02 -6.63 11.34
N THR A 132 -5.76 -6.94 11.65
CA THR A 132 -4.62 -6.20 11.12
C THR A 132 -4.47 -6.50 9.63
N HIS A 133 -4.34 -5.46 8.83
CA HIS A 133 -4.06 -5.54 7.39
C HIS A 133 -2.70 -4.98 7.09
N SER A 134 -1.89 -5.73 6.35
CA SER A 134 -0.60 -5.26 5.86
C SER A 134 -0.55 -5.36 4.34
N LEU A 135 -0.08 -4.30 3.70
CA LEU A 135 0.21 -4.23 2.28
C LEU A 135 1.69 -3.91 2.11
N GLN A 136 2.32 -4.52 1.13
CA GLN A 136 3.69 -4.22 0.72
C GLN A 136 3.68 -3.58 -0.65
N LEU A 137 4.38 -2.46 -0.77
CA LEU A 137 4.74 -1.87 -2.05
C LEU A 137 6.07 -2.45 -2.47
N VAL A 138 6.11 -3.11 -3.61
CA VAL A 138 7.30 -3.80 -4.13
C VAL A 138 7.69 -3.27 -5.51
N ASP A 139 8.98 -3.29 -5.81
CA ASP A 139 9.48 -3.00 -7.16
C ASP A 139 9.28 -4.20 -8.11
N MET A 140 9.72 -4.08 -9.36
CA MET A 140 9.59 -5.14 -10.37
C MET A 140 10.44 -6.37 -10.05
N SER A 141 11.49 -6.26 -9.25
CA SER A 141 12.28 -7.40 -8.75
C SER A 141 11.57 -8.15 -7.62
N GLY A 142 10.53 -7.54 -7.03
CA GLY A 142 9.82 -8.04 -5.86
C GLY A 142 10.40 -7.55 -4.55
N SER A 143 11.42 -6.71 -4.57
CA SER A 143 12.01 -6.11 -3.36
C SER A 143 10.99 -5.21 -2.68
N VAL A 144 10.81 -5.37 -1.37
CA VAL A 144 9.90 -4.54 -0.58
C VAL A 144 10.50 -3.14 -0.44
N LEU A 145 9.73 -2.13 -0.86
CA LEU A 145 10.08 -0.72 -0.71
C LEU A 145 9.43 -0.12 0.53
N LEU A 146 8.13 -0.37 0.72
CA LEU A 146 7.38 0.09 1.88
C LEU A 146 6.43 -1.01 2.36
N THR A 147 6.23 -1.09 3.67
CA THR A 147 5.15 -1.87 4.28
C THR A 147 4.16 -0.92 4.95
N VAL A 148 2.89 -1.07 4.61
CA VAL A 148 1.77 -0.27 5.10
C VAL A 148 0.91 -1.16 5.99
N THR A 149 0.96 -0.96 7.30
CA THR A 149 0.26 -1.78 8.28
C THR A 149 -0.84 -0.98 8.95
N ARG A 150 -2.06 -1.47 8.83
CA ARG A 150 -3.21 -0.95 9.56
C ARG A 150 -3.58 -1.94 10.66
N PRO A 151 -3.37 -1.61 11.95
CA PRO A 151 -3.82 -2.42 13.07
C PRO A 151 -5.35 -2.55 13.11
N ALA A 152 -5.84 -3.54 13.85
CA ALA A 152 -7.25 -3.66 14.17
C ALA A 152 -7.80 -2.35 14.77
N LYS A 153 -8.98 -1.92 14.31
CA LYS A 153 -9.53 -0.60 14.65
C LYS A 153 -10.44 -0.68 15.87
N PHE A 154 -10.21 0.20 16.85
CA PHE A 154 -11.14 0.44 17.93
C PHE A 154 -11.81 1.82 17.89
N ALA A 155 -11.19 2.82 17.23
CA ALA A 155 -11.71 4.18 17.10
C ALA A 155 -11.27 4.81 15.77
N LYS A 156 -10.30 5.75 15.80
CA LYS A 156 -9.76 6.39 14.60
C LYS A 156 -8.78 5.49 13.87
N SER A 157 -8.74 5.56 12.53
CA SER A 157 -7.81 4.79 11.73
C SER A 157 -6.38 5.29 11.91
N LYS A 158 -5.46 4.35 12.15
CA LYS A 158 -4.03 4.60 12.19
C LYS A 158 -3.33 3.60 11.27
N VAL A 159 -2.44 4.11 10.44
CA VAL A 159 -1.64 3.29 9.52
C VAL A 159 -0.17 3.55 9.82
N HIS A 160 0.60 2.50 10.03
CA HIS A 160 2.05 2.57 10.24
C HIS A 160 2.76 2.25 8.93
N ILE A 161 3.80 2.99 8.63
CA ILE A 161 4.63 2.80 7.45
C ILE A 161 6.06 2.48 7.88
N THR A 162 6.59 1.38 7.35
CA THR A 162 8.00 1.01 7.48
C THR A 162 8.65 0.92 6.11
N ASP A 163 9.97 1.09 6.05
CA ASP A 163 10.77 0.85 4.85
C ASP A 163 10.95 -0.65 4.56
N GLY A 164 11.66 -0.99 3.49
CA GLY A 164 11.95 -2.36 3.09
C GLY A 164 12.80 -3.15 4.10
N ALA A 165 13.54 -2.47 4.95
CA ALA A 165 14.33 -3.05 6.04
C ALA A 165 13.53 -3.19 7.36
N GLY A 166 12.27 -2.69 7.38
CA GLY A 166 11.41 -2.71 8.56
C GLY A 166 11.59 -1.52 9.49
N ASN A 167 12.42 -0.54 9.15
CA ASN A 167 12.58 0.68 9.96
C ASN A 167 11.32 1.55 9.87
N PRO A 168 10.90 2.20 10.97
CA PRO A 168 9.74 3.08 10.95
C PRO A 168 10.01 4.33 10.10
N VAL A 169 9.17 4.55 9.09
CA VAL A 169 9.16 5.79 8.29
C VAL A 169 8.23 6.82 8.92
N GLY A 170 7.03 6.38 9.34
CA GLY A 170 6.05 7.26 9.95
C GLY A 170 4.67 6.64 10.07
N SER A 171 3.66 7.50 10.23
CA SER A 171 2.26 7.08 10.39
C SER A 171 1.30 8.04 9.68
N ILE A 172 0.16 7.48 9.25
CA ILE A 172 -0.98 8.24 8.72
C ILE A 172 -2.13 8.08 9.71
N LEU A 173 -2.58 9.18 10.34
CA LEU A 173 -3.56 9.17 11.41
C LEU A 173 -4.82 9.93 11.03
N GLN A 174 -5.97 9.28 11.14
CA GLN A 174 -7.26 9.90 10.91
C GLN A 174 -7.55 10.95 11.99
N GLN A 175 -7.86 12.18 11.56
CA GLN A 175 -8.09 13.30 12.48
C GLN A 175 -9.55 13.46 12.86
N ASN A 176 -10.48 13.19 11.94
CA ASN A 176 -11.91 13.36 12.15
C ASN A 176 -12.71 12.11 11.75
N MET A 177 -13.88 11.96 12.32
CA MET A 177 -14.83 10.87 12.02
C MET A 177 -16.07 11.37 11.28
N ILE A 178 -16.30 12.68 11.23
CA ILE A 178 -17.47 13.30 10.62
C ILE A 178 -17.00 14.42 9.68
N GLY A 179 -17.66 14.54 8.53
CA GLY A 179 -17.35 15.54 7.52
C GLY A 179 -16.32 15.09 6.50
N LYS A 180 -15.60 16.04 5.92
CA LYS A 180 -14.52 15.70 4.96
C LYS A 180 -13.39 14.99 5.68
N ILE A 181 -12.98 13.83 5.16
CA ILE A 181 -11.94 13.01 5.76
C ILE A 181 -10.61 13.74 5.77
N ARG A 182 -9.93 13.71 6.92
CA ARG A 182 -8.61 14.31 7.12
C ARG A 182 -7.70 13.35 7.86
N PHE A 183 -6.44 13.29 7.41
CA PHE A 183 -5.37 12.56 8.06
C PHE A 183 -4.16 13.47 8.27
N SER A 184 -3.42 13.28 9.39
CA SER A 184 -2.06 13.80 9.54
C SER A 184 -1.05 12.79 9.02
N LEU A 185 0.03 13.28 8.45
CA LEU A 185 1.24 12.54 8.10
C LEU A 185 2.28 12.83 9.18
N GLU A 186 2.69 11.81 9.92
CA GLU A 186 3.56 11.98 11.09
C GLU A 186 4.85 11.18 10.95
N ALA A 187 5.97 11.81 11.25
CA ALA A 187 7.28 11.17 11.32
C ALA A 187 8.10 11.80 12.44
N GLY A 188 8.93 11.00 13.15
CA GLY A 188 9.75 11.49 14.25
C GLY A 188 8.95 12.14 15.39
N GLY A 189 7.68 11.77 15.57
CA GLY A 189 6.80 12.36 16.58
C GLY A 189 6.21 13.72 16.22
N GLN A 190 6.40 14.19 14.99
CA GLN A 190 5.90 15.48 14.49
C GLN A 190 4.96 15.28 13.29
N THR A 191 3.98 16.18 13.15
CA THR A 191 3.18 16.27 11.93
C THR A 191 3.99 16.98 10.86
N ILE A 192 4.28 16.29 9.76
CA ILE A 192 5.07 16.78 8.63
C ILE A 192 4.21 17.05 7.38
N GLY A 193 2.92 16.78 7.46
CA GLY A 193 1.98 17.03 6.38
C GLY A 193 0.59 16.53 6.69
N SER A 194 -0.30 16.66 5.71
CA SER A 194 -1.69 16.25 5.82
C SER A 194 -2.24 15.68 4.52
N LEU A 195 -3.24 14.80 4.64
CA LEU A 195 -4.04 14.27 3.53
C LEU A 195 -5.49 14.70 3.76
N ASN A 196 -6.05 15.47 2.85
CA ASN A 196 -7.35 16.09 3.01
C ASN A 196 -8.30 15.68 1.88
N GLY A 197 -9.45 15.10 2.21
CA GLY A 197 -10.51 14.84 1.24
C GLY A 197 -11.16 16.13 0.77
N GLU A 198 -11.22 16.38 -0.53
CA GLU A 198 -11.81 17.61 -1.08
C GLU A 198 -13.33 17.55 -1.09
N ASN A 199 -13.89 16.34 -1.20
CA ASN A 199 -15.33 16.12 -1.16
C ASN A 199 -15.67 15.02 -0.15
N TRP A 200 -16.93 14.98 0.29
CA TRP A 200 -17.39 14.00 1.27
C TRP A 200 -17.42 12.55 0.73
N ARG A 201 -17.38 12.37 -0.61
CA ARG A 201 -17.30 11.07 -1.27
C ARG A 201 -15.86 10.56 -1.39
N ALA A 202 -14.87 11.36 -0.95
CA ALA A 202 -13.45 11.03 -0.93
C ALA A 202 -12.91 10.49 -2.27
N TRP A 203 -13.21 11.19 -3.37
CA TRP A 203 -12.71 10.83 -4.69
C TRP A 203 -11.41 11.54 -5.07
N ASN A 204 -11.17 12.71 -4.44
CA ASN A 204 -9.97 13.50 -4.60
C ASN A 204 -9.40 13.85 -3.24
N PHE A 205 -8.10 13.72 -3.12
CA PHE A 205 -7.36 14.11 -1.94
C PHE A 205 -6.23 15.06 -2.31
N ASN A 206 -6.13 16.11 -1.54
CA ASN A 206 -5.03 17.06 -1.55
C ASN A 206 -4.07 16.67 -0.44
N LEU A 207 -2.77 16.54 -0.76
CA LEU A 207 -1.71 16.30 0.20
C LEU A 207 -0.88 17.56 0.35
N GLN A 208 -0.69 17.96 1.60
CA GLN A 208 0.04 19.19 1.94
C GLN A 208 1.23 18.85 2.83
N ASP A 209 2.29 19.64 2.72
CA ASP A 209 3.40 19.64 3.67
C ASP A 209 3.03 20.33 4.99
N ALA A 210 4.02 20.51 5.88
CA ALA A 210 3.84 21.17 7.17
C ALA A 210 3.44 22.66 7.05
N ASP A 211 3.82 23.31 5.95
CA ASP A 211 3.51 24.71 5.68
C ASP A 211 2.15 24.90 5.00
N GLY A 212 1.46 23.81 4.69
CA GLY A 212 0.16 23.81 4.03
C GLY A 212 0.22 23.94 2.51
N SER A 213 1.41 23.84 1.91
CA SER A 213 1.58 23.84 0.46
C SER A 213 1.18 22.49 -0.12
N GLU A 214 0.41 22.49 -1.22
CA GLU A 214 0.06 21.25 -1.89
C GLU A 214 1.29 20.62 -2.54
N VAL A 215 1.65 19.43 -2.08
CA VAL A 215 2.81 18.67 -2.55
C VAL A 215 2.43 17.46 -3.40
N ALA A 216 1.20 17.01 -3.29
CA ALA A 216 0.69 15.91 -4.12
C ALA A 216 -0.84 15.88 -4.15
N ARG A 217 -1.38 15.13 -5.11
CA ARG A 217 -2.81 14.91 -5.28
C ARG A 217 -3.09 13.45 -5.61
N ILE A 218 -4.11 12.89 -4.96
CA ILE A 218 -4.66 11.57 -5.31
C ILE A 218 -6.02 11.79 -5.94
N THR A 219 -6.20 11.28 -7.15
CA THR A 219 -7.46 11.34 -7.90
C THR A 219 -7.95 9.94 -8.21
N LYS A 220 -9.20 9.65 -7.84
CA LYS A 220 -9.87 8.41 -8.23
C LYS A 220 -10.38 8.55 -9.66
N THR A 221 -9.98 7.63 -10.53
CA THR A 221 -10.41 7.61 -11.92
C THR A 221 -11.36 6.45 -12.16
N PHE A 222 -12.51 6.73 -12.79
CA PHE A 222 -13.48 5.71 -13.15
C PHE A 222 -13.26 5.25 -14.58
N GLU A 223 -13.22 3.93 -14.80
CA GLU A 223 -13.29 3.37 -16.14
C GLU A 223 -14.76 3.15 -16.55
N GLY A 224 -15.14 3.78 -17.68
CA GLY A 224 -16.38 3.49 -18.41
C GLY A 224 -17.58 4.38 -18.10
N ILE A 225 -18.42 4.54 -19.13
CA ILE A 225 -19.63 5.38 -19.18
C ILE A 225 -20.82 4.71 -18.44
N ALA A 226 -20.67 3.46 -18.01
CA ALA A 226 -21.73 2.74 -17.33
C ALA A 226 -21.77 3.12 -15.85
N LYS A 227 -22.69 4.01 -15.51
CA LYS A 227 -23.19 4.28 -14.15
C LYS A 227 -23.88 3.06 -13.51
N THR A 228 -23.57 1.87 -13.91
CA THR A 228 -24.15 0.66 -13.35
C THR A 228 -23.25 0.12 -12.24
N LEU A 229 -23.60 0.54 -11.02
CA LEU A 229 -23.66 -0.29 -9.82
C LEU A 229 -22.54 -1.33 -9.67
N PHE A 230 -21.63 -1.04 -8.69
CA PHE A 230 -20.86 -2.08 -7.98
C PHE A 230 -19.73 -2.79 -8.74
N THR A 231 -18.82 -2.06 -9.38
CA THR A 231 -17.50 -2.64 -9.58
C THR A 231 -16.54 -2.12 -8.51
N THR A 232 -16.11 -3.01 -7.62
CA THR A 232 -15.22 -2.77 -6.48
C THR A 232 -13.77 -2.47 -6.88
N ALA A 233 -13.50 -2.17 -8.13
CA ALA A 233 -12.16 -1.98 -8.67
C ALA A 233 -11.96 -0.52 -9.05
N ASP A 234 -11.38 0.23 -8.14
CA ASP A 234 -11.06 1.62 -8.32
C ASP A 234 -9.63 1.80 -8.80
N ASN A 235 -9.40 2.77 -9.69
CA ASN A 235 -8.08 3.19 -10.10
C ASN A 235 -7.76 4.53 -9.43
N TYR A 236 -6.55 4.66 -8.92
CA TYR A 236 -6.06 5.88 -8.30
C TYR A 236 -4.84 6.38 -9.05
N VAL A 237 -4.80 7.68 -9.28
CA VAL A 237 -3.63 8.38 -9.79
C VAL A 237 -3.08 9.26 -8.68
N LEU A 238 -1.86 8.97 -8.23
CA LEU A 238 -1.07 9.87 -7.39
C LEU A 238 -0.21 10.73 -8.29
N ARG A 239 -0.33 12.06 -8.14
CA ARG A 239 0.55 13.04 -8.79
C ARG A 239 1.32 13.78 -7.70
N ILE A 240 2.65 13.77 -7.79
CA ILE A 240 3.56 14.48 -6.87
C ILE A 240 4.03 15.75 -7.57
N HIS A 241 3.98 16.88 -6.85
CA HIS A 241 4.39 18.18 -7.33
C HIS A 241 5.83 18.47 -6.88
N GLY A 242 6.77 18.48 -7.84
CA GLY A 242 8.17 18.72 -7.54
C GLY A 242 8.87 17.53 -6.86
N SER A 243 10.05 17.80 -6.29
CA SER A 243 10.83 16.81 -5.55
C SER A 243 10.49 16.87 -4.07
N LEU A 244 10.18 15.72 -3.49
CA LEU A 244 9.98 15.56 -2.05
C LEU A 244 11.12 14.74 -1.46
N SER A 245 11.55 15.10 -0.26
CA SER A 245 12.50 14.30 0.52
C SER A 245 11.76 13.34 1.45
N ASP A 246 12.43 12.25 1.84
CA ASP A 246 11.94 11.41 2.92
C ASP A 246 12.01 12.13 4.26
N PRO A 247 11.12 11.81 5.20
CA PRO A 247 10.08 10.77 5.14
C PRO A 247 8.77 11.19 4.43
N LEU A 248 8.62 12.48 4.05
CA LEU A 248 7.38 12.97 3.45
C LEU A 248 7.04 12.25 2.13
N ARG A 249 8.04 12.01 1.27
CA ARG A 249 7.86 11.30 0.00
C ARG A 249 7.28 9.91 0.19
N SER A 250 7.87 9.11 1.06
CA SER A 250 7.40 7.77 1.36
C SER A 250 5.99 7.77 1.95
N LEU A 251 5.65 8.74 2.83
CA LEU A 251 4.30 8.88 3.38
C LEU A 251 3.28 9.31 2.31
N VAL A 252 3.66 10.17 1.38
CA VAL A 252 2.82 10.56 0.24
C VAL A 252 2.51 9.35 -0.65
N VAL A 253 3.52 8.56 -1.00
CA VAL A 253 3.32 7.33 -1.79
C VAL A 253 2.48 6.31 -1.03
N ALA A 254 2.76 6.08 0.26
CA ALA A 254 1.98 5.20 1.12
C ALA A 254 0.52 5.66 1.26
N SER A 255 0.25 6.96 1.19
CA SER A 255 -1.11 7.52 1.24
C SER A 255 -1.98 7.02 0.08
N ALA A 256 -1.45 6.91 -1.14
CA ALA A 256 -2.18 6.39 -2.28
C ALA A 256 -2.65 4.94 -2.09
N VAL A 257 -1.86 4.16 -1.35
CA VAL A 257 -2.19 2.76 -0.99
C VAL A 257 -3.17 2.72 0.18
N SER A 258 -3.02 3.64 1.14
CA SER A 258 -3.78 3.66 2.41
C SER A 258 -5.20 4.18 2.25
N VAL A 259 -5.45 5.10 1.32
CA VAL A 259 -6.78 5.71 1.09
C VAL A 259 -7.85 4.64 0.86
N ASP A 260 -7.56 3.63 0.05
CA ASP A 260 -8.51 2.55 -0.21
C ASP A 260 -8.77 1.67 1.03
N LEU A 261 -7.73 1.42 1.83
CA LEU A 261 -7.86 0.67 3.09
C LEU A 261 -8.70 1.42 4.13
N ALA A 262 -8.58 2.74 4.17
CA ALA A 262 -9.31 3.58 5.11
C ALA A 262 -10.78 3.76 4.69
N LEU A 263 -11.04 4.02 3.41
CA LEU A 263 -12.38 4.30 2.88
C LEU A 263 -13.30 3.09 2.85
N LYS A 264 -12.77 1.89 2.54
CA LYS A 264 -13.56 0.65 2.55
C LYS A 264 -14.11 0.31 3.94
N GLN A 265 -13.53 0.86 5.00
CA GLN A 265 -14.00 0.67 6.38
C GLN A 265 -15.14 1.62 6.75
N ASP A 266 -15.04 2.89 6.37
CA ASP A 266 -16.05 3.89 6.73
C ASP A 266 -17.38 3.64 6.00
N ALA A 267 -17.33 3.10 4.77
CA ALA A 267 -18.53 2.72 4.01
C ALA A 267 -19.29 1.52 4.60
N ARG A 268 -18.64 0.67 5.40
CA ARG A 268 -19.27 -0.51 6.04
C ARG A 268 -19.70 -0.27 7.50
N GLY A 269 -19.25 0.83 8.11
CA GLY A 269 -19.57 1.20 9.48
C GLY A 269 -20.82 2.05 9.64
N LEU A 270 -21.49 2.39 8.53
CA LEU A 270 -22.72 3.20 8.48
C LEU A 270 -23.95 2.42 7.97
N GLY A 271 -23.84 1.08 7.97
CA GLY A 271 -24.95 0.18 7.60
C GLY A 271 -25.46 -0.63 8.79
#